data_f1e96f4f3bef5214d18044ba0f0d2849
#
_entry.id   f1e96f4f3bef5214d18044ba0f0d2849
#
_cell.length_a   1.000
_cell.length_b   1.000
_cell.length_c   1.000
_cell.angle_alpha   90.00
_cell.angle_beta   90.00
_cell.angle_gamma   90.00
#
_symmetry.space_group_name_H-M   'P 1'
#
loop_
_entity.id
_entity.type
_entity.pdbx_description
1 polymer ?
#
loop_
_entity_poly.entity_id
_entity_poly.type
_entity_poly.pdbx_seq_one_letter_code
_entity_poly.pdbx_strand_id
1 'polypeptide(L)' 'EYLRVRQRGDLLFFTNYGRQKAVIPDFYKGEIILGSREMEQAEVTILRSKG' A
#
# COMPACT_ATOMS: atom_id res chain seq x y z
N GLU A 1 11.14 -8.64 1.67
CA GLU A 1 9.93 -7.85 1.52
C GLU A 1 9.76 -6.89 2.66
N TYR A 2 9.68 -5.63 2.36
CA TYR A 2 9.67 -4.61 3.41
C TYR A 2 8.44 -3.74 3.32
N LEU A 3 7.38 -4.28 2.78
CA LEU A 3 6.11 -3.57 2.68
C LEU A 3 5.36 -3.73 3.98
N ARG A 4 5.06 -2.62 4.64
CA ARG A 4 4.32 -2.64 5.88
C ARG A 4 2.90 -2.19 5.64
N VAL A 5 1.95 -2.87 6.26
CA VAL A 5 0.54 -2.58 6.08
C VAL A 5 -0.08 -2.27 7.42
N ARG A 6 -0.86 -1.20 7.47
CA ARG A 6 -1.66 -0.85 8.64
C ARG A 6 -3.08 -0.61 8.20
N GLN A 7 -4.02 -1.01 9.03
CA GLN A 7 -5.44 -0.85 8.73
C GLN A 7 -6.09 0.09 9.72
N ARG A 8 -6.92 0.99 9.20
CA ARG A 8 -7.74 1.87 10.00
C ARG A 8 -9.12 1.91 9.37
N GLY A 9 -10.08 1.24 10.00
CA GLY A 9 -11.41 1.14 9.41
C GLY A 9 -11.33 0.45 8.06
N ASP A 10 -11.77 1.14 7.02
CA ASP A 10 -11.72 0.61 5.67
C ASP A 10 -10.49 1.10 4.89
N LEU A 11 -9.56 1.75 5.56
CA LEU A 11 -8.35 2.26 4.92
C LEU A 11 -7.16 1.39 5.25
N LEU A 12 -6.36 1.10 4.23
CA LEU A 12 -5.12 0.37 4.37
C LEU A 12 -3.97 1.31 4.02
N PHE A 13 -3.01 1.40 4.92
CA PHE A 13 -1.84 2.25 4.75
C PHE A 13 -0.65 1.36 4.47
N PHE A 14 -0.05 1.53 3.30
CA PHE A 14 1.12 0.76 2.89
C PHE A 14 2.34 1.65 2.90
N THR A 15 3.43 1.15 3.45
CA THR A 15 4.70 1.88 3.45
C THR A 15 5.80 0.94 2.98
N ASN A 16 6.62 1.41 2.07
CA ASN A 16 7.75 0.64 1.56
C ASN A 16 9.01 1.05 2.32
N TYR A 17 9.45 0.17 3.21
CA TYR A 17 10.66 0.38 3.98
C TYR A 17 11.90 -0.21 3.33
N GLY A 18 11.74 -0.90 2.22
CA GLY A 18 12.85 -1.53 1.54
C GLY A 18 13.60 -0.57 0.66
N ARG A 19 14.67 -1.05 0.08
CA ARG A 19 15.49 -0.24 -0.82
C ARG A 19 15.09 -0.40 -2.26
N GLN A 20 14.17 -1.28 -2.54
CA GLN A 20 13.74 -1.56 -3.89
C GLN A 20 12.27 -1.25 -4.03
N LYS A 21 11.84 -1.11 -5.28
CA LYS A 21 10.44 -0.93 -5.57
C LYS A 21 9.63 -2.11 -5.03
N ALA A 22 8.51 -1.81 -4.42
CA ALA A 22 7.58 -2.82 -3.96
C ALA A 22 6.24 -2.65 -4.68
N VAL A 23 5.53 -3.75 -4.88
CA VAL A 23 4.24 -3.72 -5.53
C VAL A 23 3.20 -4.29 -4.57
N ILE A 24 2.10 -3.56 -4.40
CA ILE A 24 1.02 -4.03 -3.54
C ILE A 24 0.38 -5.25 -4.21
N PRO A 25 0.26 -6.37 -3.48
CA PRO A 25 -0.31 -7.59 -4.06
C PRO A 25 -1.74 -7.39 -4.55
N ASP A 26 -2.10 -8.15 -5.57
CA ASP A 26 -3.41 -8.02 -6.20
C ASP A 26 -4.56 -8.37 -5.26
N PHE A 27 -4.30 -9.18 -4.24
CA PHE A 27 -5.39 -9.55 -3.34
C PHE A 27 -5.84 -8.40 -2.46
N TYR A 28 -5.11 -7.31 -2.41
CA TYR A 28 -5.58 -6.10 -1.75
C TYR A 28 -6.43 -5.33 -2.75
N LYS A 29 -7.73 -5.54 -2.69
CA LYS A 29 -8.67 -4.91 -3.62
C LYS A 29 -9.20 -3.61 -3.02
N GLY A 30 -9.42 -2.63 -3.88
CA GLY A 30 -9.98 -1.39 -3.41
C GLY A 30 -9.58 -0.22 -4.29
N GLU A 31 -9.85 0.96 -3.78
CA GLU A 31 -9.59 2.20 -4.48
C GLU A 31 -8.33 2.87 -3.93
N ILE A 32 -7.44 3.28 -4.81
CA ILE A 32 -6.24 4.00 -4.40
C ILE A 32 -6.65 5.44 -4.10
N ILE A 33 -6.44 5.84 -2.85
CA ILE A 33 -6.74 7.20 -2.40
C ILE A 33 -5.52 8.09 -2.59
N LEU A 34 -4.35 7.56 -2.30
CA LEU A 34 -3.09 8.30 -2.38
C LEU A 34 -2.00 7.34 -2.79
N GLY A 35 -1.15 7.77 -3.70
CA GLY A 35 -0.03 6.94 -4.15
C GLY A 35 -0.42 6.01 -5.26
N SER A 36 0.27 4.89 -5.37
CA SER A 36 0.00 3.91 -6.40
C SER A 36 0.40 2.53 -5.88
N ARG A 37 0.04 1.50 -6.67
CA ARG A 37 0.41 0.14 -6.30
C ARG A 37 1.90 -0.12 -6.44
N GLU A 38 2.57 0.62 -7.31
CA GLU A 38 4.01 0.52 -7.44
C GLU A 38 4.63 1.59 -6.56
N MET A 39 5.37 1.16 -5.56
CA MET A 39 5.90 2.05 -4.54
C MET A 39 7.41 2.04 -4.55
N GLU A 40 7.98 3.22 -4.72
CA GLU A 40 9.42 3.38 -4.58
C GLU A 40 9.79 3.41 -3.10
N GLN A 41 11.07 3.49 -2.82
CA GLN A 41 11.56 3.52 -1.45
C GLN A 41 10.90 4.67 -0.68
N ALA A 42 10.47 4.38 0.53
CA ALA A 42 9.92 5.37 1.46
C ALA A 42 8.59 5.96 1.04
N GLU A 43 7.96 5.41 0.01
CA GLU A 43 6.65 5.91 -0.40
C GLU A 43 5.54 5.31 0.44
N VAL A 44 4.41 6.02 0.46
CA VAL A 44 3.23 5.59 1.18
C VAL A 44 2.06 5.55 0.21
N THR A 45 1.25 4.49 0.31
CA THR A 45 0.03 4.38 -0.48
C THR A 45 -1.12 4.12 0.46
N ILE A 46 -2.23 4.80 0.21
CA ILE A 46 -3.46 4.62 0.98
C ILE A 46 -4.50 4.04 0.05
N LEU A 47 -5.06 2.91 0.47
CA LEU A 47 -6.03 2.18 -0.32
C LEU A 47 -7.29 2.00 0.51
N ARG A 48 -8.44 2.31 -0.08
CA ARG A 48 -9.73 2.07 0.58
C ARG A 48 -10.22 0.69 0.21
N SER A 49 -10.40 -0.14 1.22
CA SER A 49 -10.87 -1.50 1.01
C SER A 49 -12.31 -1.49 0.52
N LYS A 50 -12.61 -2.41 -0.37
CA LYS A 50 -13.98 -2.55 -0.87
C LYS A 50 -14.74 -3.62 -0.12
N GLY A 51 -14.27 -3.99 0.91
CA GLY A 51 -14.87 -5.07 1.60
C GLY A 51 -16.03 -4.98 2.38
#